data_4916694da8e00861a18141ed22ccd91a
#
_entry.id   4916694da8e00861a18141ed22ccd91a
#
_cell.length_a   1.000
_cell.length_b   1.000
_cell.length_c   1.000
_cell.angle_alpha   90.00
_cell.angle_beta   90.00
_cell.angle_gamma   90.00
#
_symmetry.space_group_name_H-M   'P 1'
#
loop_
_entity.id
_entity.type
_entity.pdbx_description
1 polymer ?
#
loop_
_entity_poly.entity_id
_entity_poly.type
_entity_poly.pdbx_seq_one_letter_code
_entity_poly.pdbx_strand_id
1 'polypeptide(L)' 'MKRTCKVNGKVSYPQNDGVLTTFSFHNPETGEVYAMSTNSQEETDELNYGDTVTLEIKKAEVSE' A
#
# COMPACT_ATOMS: atom_id res chain seq x y z
N MET A 1 14.31 5.08 3.45
CA MET A 1 14.27 3.61 3.47
C MET A 1 13.47 3.10 2.28
N LYS A 2 14.01 2.13 1.61
CA LYS A 2 13.30 1.48 0.49
C LYS A 2 13.20 -0.01 0.75
N ARG A 3 12.05 -0.58 0.39
CA ARG A 3 11.82 -2.02 0.47
C ARG A 3 11.13 -2.49 -0.79
N THR A 4 11.59 -3.59 -1.34
CA THR A 4 10.91 -4.23 -2.46
C THR A 4 10.01 -5.31 -1.91
N CYS A 5 8.72 -5.18 -2.17
CA CYS A 5 7.70 -6.04 -1.60
C CYS A 5 6.75 -6.54 -2.69
N LYS A 6 5.94 -7.51 -2.32
CA LYS A 6 4.85 -7.98 -3.18
C LYS A 6 3.51 -7.70 -2.51
N VAL A 7 2.52 -7.37 -3.31
CA VAL A 7 1.16 -7.20 -2.83
C VAL A 7 0.62 -8.59 -2.51
N ASN A 8 0.41 -8.88 -1.23
CA ASN A 8 -0.13 -10.17 -0.80
C ASN A 8 -1.55 -10.08 -0.24
N GLY A 9 -2.14 -8.90 -0.32
CA GLY A 9 -3.54 -8.72 0.06
C GLY A 9 -4.08 -7.42 -0.50
N LYS A 10 -5.35 -7.47 -0.92
CA LYS A 10 -6.08 -6.30 -1.40
C LYS A 10 -7.53 -6.49 -1.00
N VAL A 11 -7.99 -5.69 -0.05
CA VAL A 11 -9.35 -5.80 0.50
C VAL A 11 -10.03 -4.44 0.41
N SER A 12 -11.23 -4.43 -0.11
CA SER A 12 -12.01 -3.21 -0.24
C SER A 12 -13.25 -3.26 0.65
N TYR A 13 -13.51 -2.16 1.32
CA TYR A 13 -14.67 -2.02 2.21
C TYR A 13 -15.51 -0.83 1.77
N PRO A 14 -16.84 -0.97 1.75
CA PRO A 14 -17.69 0.17 1.48
C PRO A 14 -17.62 1.16 2.64
N GLN A 15 -17.62 2.44 2.30
CA GLN A 15 -17.68 3.53 3.26
C GLN A 15 -18.77 4.51 2.84
N ASN A 16 -19.07 5.49 3.69
CA ASN A 16 -20.18 6.42 3.47
C ASN A 16 -20.12 7.11 2.11
N ASP A 17 -18.93 7.49 1.67
CA ASP A 17 -18.76 8.24 0.43
C ASP A 17 -17.94 7.51 -0.61
N GLY A 18 -17.85 6.19 -0.52
CA GLY A 18 -17.06 5.43 -1.49
C GLY A 18 -16.55 4.13 -0.93
N VAL A 19 -15.33 3.80 -1.31
CA VAL A 19 -14.69 2.53 -0.95
C VAL A 19 -13.31 2.80 -0.38
N LEU A 20 -13.01 2.16 0.73
CA LEU A 20 -11.65 2.16 1.28
C LEU A 20 -10.99 0.84 0.90
N THR A 21 -9.85 0.91 0.24
CA THR A 21 -9.07 -0.26 -0.12
C THR A 21 -7.81 -0.33 0.74
N THR A 22 -7.57 -1.48 1.35
CA THR A 22 -6.37 -1.73 2.13
C THR A 22 -5.50 -2.72 1.39
N PHE A 23 -4.26 -2.34 1.17
CA PHE A 23 -3.25 -3.20 0.58
C PHE A 23 -2.35 -3.75 1.68
N SER A 24 -1.97 -5.00 1.53
CA SER A 24 -0.96 -5.63 2.37
C SER A 24 0.24 -5.95 1.50
N PHE A 25 1.42 -5.59 1.98
CA PHE A 25 2.68 -5.81 1.27
C PHE A 25 3.59 -6.70 2.09
N HIS A 26 4.26 -7.60 1.42
CA HIS A 26 5.14 -8.57 2.07
C HIS A 26 6.51 -8.53 1.43
N ASN A 27 7.55 -8.39 2.27
CA ASN A 27 8.92 -8.52 1.82
C ASN A 27 9.36 -9.98 2.00
N PRO A 28 9.52 -10.73 0.90
CA PRO A 28 9.85 -12.15 1.00
C PRO A 28 11.25 -12.44 1.55
N GLU A 29 12.15 -11.46 1.50
CA GLU A 29 13.51 -11.66 2.01
C GLU A 29 13.58 -11.53 3.53
N THR A 30 12.80 -10.63 4.10
CA THR A 30 12.88 -10.34 5.54
C THR A 30 11.67 -10.83 6.31
N GLY A 31 10.57 -11.12 5.63
CA GLY A 31 9.30 -11.48 6.27
C GLY A 31 8.53 -10.26 6.77
N GLU A 32 9.01 -9.06 6.53
CA GLU A 32 8.31 -7.85 6.96
C GLU A 32 6.99 -7.69 6.23
N VAL A 33 5.98 -7.19 6.94
CA VAL A 33 4.65 -6.92 6.38
C VAL A 33 4.30 -5.47 6.62
N TYR A 34 3.77 -4.83 5.59
CA TYR A 34 3.33 -3.44 5.65
C TYR A 34 1.90 -3.35 5.14
N ALA A 35 1.17 -2.36 5.59
CA ALA A 35 -0.18 -2.13 5.13
C ALA A 35 -0.40 -0.65 4.84
N MET A 36 -1.22 -0.38 3.85
CA MET A 36 -1.57 0.98 3.47
C MET A 36 -2.99 0.99 2.93
N SER A 37 -3.75 2.00 3.29
CA SER A 37 -5.13 2.15 2.85
C SER A 37 -5.28 3.39 1.98
N THR A 38 -6.20 3.32 1.05
CA THR A 38 -6.52 4.45 0.19
C THR A 38 -8.02 4.49 -0.08
N ASN A 39 -8.56 5.70 -0.21
CA ASN A 39 -9.91 5.90 -0.69
C ASN A 39 -9.94 6.43 -2.13
N SER A 40 -8.80 6.43 -2.80
CA SER A 40 -8.69 6.85 -4.19
C SER A 40 -8.91 5.67 -5.10
N GLN A 41 -9.87 5.78 -6.02
CA GLN A 41 -10.14 4.73 -6.99
C GLN A 41 -8.95 4.51 -7.92
N GLU A 42 -8.25 5.59 -8.28
CA GLU A 42 -7.05 5.49 -9.13
C GLU A 42 -5.97 4.65 -8.47
N GLU A 43 -5.71 4.90 -7.19
CA GLU A 43 -4.73 4.14 -6.43
C GLU A 43 -5.18 2.69 -6.22
N THR A 44 -6.47 2.49 -6.00
CA THR A 44 -7.03 1.16 -5.86
C THR A 44 -6.82 0.31 -7.11
N ASP A 45 -6.97 0.92 -8.28
CA ASP A 45 -6.84 0.22 -9.56
C ASP A 45 -5.38 0.06 -10.00
N GLU A 46 -4.47 0.79 -9.38
CA GLU A 46 -3.05 0.80 -9.78
C GLU A 46 -2.33 -0.49 -9.43
N LEU A 47 -2.70 -1.10 -8.29
CA LEU A 47 -2.02 -2.29 -7.79
C LEU A 47 -2.97 -3.47 -7.71
N ASN A 48 -2.42 -4.66 -7.98
CA ASN A 48 -3.16 -5.90 -7.91
C ASN A 48 -2.38 -6.94 -7.12
N TYR A 49 -3.09 -7.95 -6.64
CA TYR A 49 -2.49 -9.06 -5.93
C TYR A 49 -1.37 -9.69 -6.75
N GLY A 50 -0.22 -9.85 -6.13
CA GLY A 50 0.95 -10.43 -6.77
C GLY A 50 1.89 -9.43 -7.42
N ASP A 51 1.52 -8.15 -7.51
CA ASP A 51 2.38 -7.13 -8.07
C ASP A 51 3.61 -6.91 -7.19
N THR A 52 4.72 -6.59 -7.83
CA THR A 52 5.94 -6.19 -7.13
C THR A 52 5.97 -4.68 -7.02
N VAL A 53 6.19 -4.18 -5.82
CA VAL A 53 6.18 -2.75 -5.54
C VAL A 53 7.44 -2.35 -4.79
N THR A 54 7.79 -1.08 -4.88
CA THR A 54 8.84 -0.49 -4.06
C THR A 54 8.19 0.45 -3.06
N LEU A 55 8.42 0.19 -1.78
CA LEU A 55 7.99 1.07 -0.71
C LEU A 55 9.15 1.95 -0.30
N GLU A 56 8.91 3.24 -0.24
CA GLU A 56 9.94 4.20 0.16
C GLU A 56 9.40 5.10 1.26
N ILE A 57 10.19 5.25 2.31
CA ILE A 57 9.88 6.15 3.41
C ILE A 57 11.02 7.14 3.52
N LYS A 58 10.68 8.40 3.44
CA LYS A 58 11.61 9.52 3.61
C LYS A 58 11.10 10.42 4.71
N LYS A 59 12.04 11.01 5.42
CA LYS A 59 11.67 12.01 6.40
C LYS A 59 11.08 13.23 5.69
N ALA A 60 9.88 13.62 6.06
CA ALA A 60 9.27 14.82 5.49
C ALA A 60 9.96 16.06 6.04
N GLU A 61 10.21 17.03 5.16
CA GLU A 61 10.64 18.34 5.59
C GLU A 61 9.39 19.14 5.92
N VAL A 62 9.32 19.58 7.15
CA VAL A 62 8.23 20.44 7.60
C VAL A 62 8.79 21.84 7.75
N SER A 63 8.24 22.76 6.98
CA SER A 63 8.61 24.16 7.01
C SER A 63 7.51 24.92 7.74
N GLU A 64 7.89 25.63 8.77
CA GLU A 64 6.95 26.46 9.55
C GLU A 64 7.33 27.91 9.54
#